data_9fdca95fb8b9e71874c123622dafc6d0
#
_entry.id   9fdca95fb8b9e71874c123622dafc6d0
#
_cell.length_a   1.000
_cell.length_b   1.000
_cell.length_c   1.000
_cell.angle_alpha   90.00
_cell.angle_beta   90.00
_cell.angle_gamma   90.00
#
_symmetry.space_group_name_H-M   'P 1'
#
loop_
_entity.id
_entity.type
_entity.pdbx_description
1 polymer ?
#
loop_
_entity_poly.entity_id
_entity_poly.type
_entity_poly.pdbx_seq_one_letter_code
_entity_poly.pdbx_strand_id
1 'polypeptide(L)'
;MKSYLLKMNLNPTMQSPTSFSRLDNIVLTSVSSTTGVELAKILSSVKMKEVVIARSIVCVLLDEYGYGIREIGRIVNVDHKSVHVSIDSHDNRMADRKYATAYHRSKRFVEDYESSNENLEGKVNSLYTKYVELESKYEHLVDLLTSN
;
A
#
# COMPACT_ATOMS: atom_id res chain seq x y z
N MET A 1 -22.43 -2.33 21.82
CA MET A 1 -21.28 -1.53 21.36
C MET A 1 -20.05 -2.36 21.02
N LYS A 2 -19.57 -3.20 21.91
CA LYS A 2 -18.40 -4.07 21.62
C LYS A 2 -18.62 -4.96 20.40
N SER A 3 -19.81 -5.55 20.26
CA SER A 3 -20.14 -6.41 19.12
C SER A 3 -20.22 -5.64 17.80
N TYR A 4 -20.57 -4.38 17.83
CA TYR A 4 -20.64 -3.53 16.64
C TYR A 4 -19.23 -3.21 16.11
N LEU A 5 -18.32 -2.83 17.01
CA LEU A 5 -16.92 -2.56 16.64
C LEU A 5 -16.22 -3.82 16.12
N LEU A 6 -16.46 -4.97 16.74
CA LEU A 6 -15.92 -6.25 16.29
C LEU A 6 -16.47 -6.63 14.91
N LYS A 7 -17.74 -6.37 14.61
CA LYS A 7 -18.30 -6.62 13.28
C LYS A 7 -17.66 -5.76 12.21
N MET A 8 -17.33 -4.52 12.51
CA MET A 8 -16.64 -3.64 11.57
C MET A 8 -15.21 -4.12 11.27
N ASN A 9 -14.51 -4.64 12.28
CA ASN A 9 -13.13 -5.11 12.14
C ASN A 9 -13.03 -6.49 11.48
N LEU A 10 -14.09 -7.28 11.55
CA LEU A 10 -14.10 -8.66 11.09
C LEU A 10 -14.89 -8.86 9.80
N ASN A 11 -15.15 -7.81 9.05
CA ASN A 11 -15.93 -7.95 7.83
C ASN A 11 -15.05 -8.58 6.71
N PRO A 12 -15.10 -9.91 6.53
CA PRO A 12 -14.23 -10.59 5.58
C PRO A 12 -14.61 -10.32 4.13
N THR A 13 -15.76 -9.69 3.89
CA THR A 13 -16.21 -9.38 2.53
C THR A 13 -15.46 -8.22 1.90
N MET A 14 -14.69 -7.49 2.69
CA MET A 14 -13.81 -6.44 2.17
C MET A 14 -12.51 -6.96 1.57
N GLN A 15 -12.18 -8.23 1.80
CA GLN A 15 -11.01 -8.87 1.23
C GLN A 15 -11.42 -9.69 0.02
N SER A 16 -11.46 -9.05 -1.13
CA SER A 16 -11.57 -9.78 -2.38
C SER A 16 -10.31 -10.63 -2.56
N PRO A 17 -10.41 -11.92 -2.89
CA PRO A 17 -9.26 -12.77 -3.13
C PRO A 17 -8.39 -12.31 -4.32
N THR A 18 -8.88 -11.37 -5.11
CA THR A 18 -8.15 -10.75 -6.22
C THR A 18 -7.63 -9.36 -5.88
N SER A 19 -7.85 -8.89 -4.64
CA SER A 19 -7.37 -7.58 -4.24
C SER A 19 -5.85 -7.63 -4.03
N PHE A 20 -5.18 -6.65 -4.58
CA PHE A 20 -3.77 -6.40 -4.26
C PHE A 20 -3.64 -6.09 -2.78
N SER A 21 -2.50 -6.39 -2.19
CA SER A 21 -2.20 -5.91 -0.87
C SER A 21 -2.20 -4.38 -0.88
N ARG A 22 -2.33 -3.79 0.29
CA ARG A 22 -2.32 -2.34 0.42
C ARG A 22 -1.07 -1.70 -0.16
N LEU A 23 0.09 -2.31 0.07
CA LEU A 23 1.37 -1.79 -0.43
C LEU A 23 1.44 -1.86 -1.95
N ASP A 24 0.96 -2.94 -2.57
CA ASP A 24 0.87 -3.07 -4.02
C ASP A 24 0.08 -1.92 -4.64
N ASN A 25 -1.09 -1.63 -4.07
CA ASN A 25 -1.96 -0.56 -4.53
C ASN A 25 -1.29 0.81 -4.38
N ILE A 26 -0.58 1.04 -3.30
CA ILE A 26 0.12 2.31 -3.06
C ILE A 26 1.22 2.50 -4.10
N VAL A 27 2.01 1.46 -4.36
CA VAL A 27 3.08 1.52 -5.37
C VAL A 27 2.50 1.78 -6.76
N LEU A 28 1.48 1.03 -7.16
CA LEU A 28 0.82 1.21 -8.45
C LEU A 28 0.23 2.61 -8.60
N THR A 29 -0.46 3.08 -7.58
CA THR A 29 -1.08 4.41 -7.59
C THR A 29 -0.03 5.52 -7.64
N SER A 30 1.06 5.38 -6.87
CA SER A 30 2.12 6.38 -6.84
C SER A 30 2.82 6.51 -8.19
N VAL A 31 3.12 5.40 -8.83
CA VAL A 31 3.75 5.41 -10.15
C VAL A 31 2.81 5.97 -11.21
N SER A 32 1.54 5.58 -11.18
CA SER A 32 0.52 6.13 -12.09
C SER A 32 0.41 7.63 -11.95
N SER A 33 0.32 8.13 -10.73
CA SER A 33 0.22 9.58 -10.45
C SER A 33 1.48 10.35 -10.88
N THR A 34 2.65 9.78 -10.64
CA THR A 34 3.92 10.45 -10.91
C THR A 34 4.26 10.47 -12.41
N THR A 35 3.98 9.39 -13.12
CA THR A 35 4.29 9.26 -14.55
C THR A 35 3.19 9.78 -15.45
N GLY A 36 1.97 9.94 -14.94
CA GLY A 36 0.80 10.27 -15.75
C GLY A 36 0.28 9.12 -16.60
N VAL A 37 0.81 7.90 -16.40
CA VAL A 37 0.36 6.70 -17.13
C VAL A 37 -0.79 6.06 -16.37
N GLU A 38 -1.89 5.81 -17.06
CA GLU A 38 -3.06 5.18 -16.46
C GLU A 38 -2.73 3.79 -15.91
N LEU A 39 -3.28 3.46 -14.75
CA LEU A 39 -3.08 2.19 -14.09
C LEU A 39 -3.44 1.00 -15.01
N ALA A 40 -4.54 1.12 -15.75
CA ALA A 40 -4.96 0.10 -16.69
C ALA A 40 -3.90 -0.18 -17.77
N LYS A 41 -3.17 0.85 -18.21
CA LYS A 41 -2.08 0.69 -19.18
C LYS A 41 -0.86 0.05 -18.54
N ILE A 42 -0.52 0.40 -17.31
CA ILE A 42 0.59 -0.22 -16.57
C ILE A 42 0.37 -1.73 -16.45
N LEU A 43 -0.86 -2.15 -16.17
CA LEU A 43 -1.23 -3.55 -16.01
C LEU A 43 -1.55 -4.27 -17.33
N SER A 44 -1.47 -3.57 -18.45
CA SER A 44 -1.71 -4.13 -19.77
C SER A 44 -0.43 -4.63 -20.44
N SER A 45 -0.57 -5.21 -21.64
CA SER A 45 0.55 -5.65 -22.45
C SER A 45 1.09 -4.57 -23.41
N VAL A 46 0.64 -3.34 -23.28
CA VAL A 46 1.06 -2.22 -24.12
C VAL A 46 2.56 -1.99 -23.97
N LYS A 47 3.26 -1.83 -25.10
CA LYS A 47 4.73 -1.66 -25.14
C LYS A 47 5.16 -0.24 -25.53
N MET A 48 4.32 0.75 -25.29
CA MET A 48 4.72 2.15 -25.45
C MET A 48 5.81 2.50 -24.44
N LYS A 49 6.79 3.30 -24.86
CA LYS A 49 7.95 3.65 -24.05
C LYS A 49 7.59 4.15 -22.65
N GLU A 50 6.62 5.06 -22.56
CA GLU A 50 6.20 5.62 -21.29
C GLU A 50 5.56 4.58 -20.36
N VAL A 51 4.80 3.67 -20.93
CA VAL A 51 4.16 2.57 -20.19
C VAL A 51 5.20 1.58 -19.69
N VAL A 52 6.19 1.25 -20.53
CA VAL A 52 7.29 0.35 -20.15
C VAL A 52 8.12 0.96 -19.02
N ILE A 53 8.40 2.26 -19.07
CA ILE A 53 9.12 2.96 -18.00
C ILE A 53 8.33 2.92 -16.70
N ALA A 54 7.05 3.25 -16.74
CA ALA A 54 6.20 3.20 -15.55
C ALA A 54 6.14 1.80 -14.94
N ARG A 55 5.93 0.79 -15.77
CA ARG A 55 5.90 -0.61 -15.34
C ARG A 55 7.24 -1.04 -14.73
N SER A 56 8.36 -0.59 -15.30
CA SER A 56 9.69 -0.88 -14.78
C SER A 56 9.89 -0.27 -13.39
N ILE A 57 9.41 0.94 -13.16
CA ILE A 57 9.49 1.59 -11.84
C ILE A 57 8.68 0.81 -10.81
N VAL A 58 7.50 0.34 -11.18
CA VAL A 58 6.68 -0.51 -10.29
C VAL A 58 7.45 -1.78 -9.91
N CYS A 59 8.04 -2.45 -10.89
CA CYS A 59 8.82 -3.66 -10.63
C CYS A 59 9.98 -3.42 -9.67
N VAL A 60 10.72 -2.34 -9.86
CA VAL A 60 11.85 -1.98 -9.01
C VAL A 60 11.40 -1.66 -7.59
N LEU A 61 10.36 -0.87 -7.44
CA LEU A 61 9.83 -0.51 -6.11
C LEU A 61 9.33 -1.73 -5.35
N LEU A 62 8.58 -2.61 -6.01
CA LEU A 62 8.11 -3.84 -5.38
C LEU A 62 9.27 -4.75 -4.97
N ASP A 63 10.31 -4.85 -5.79
CA ASP A 63 11.52 -5.60 -5.45
C ASP A 63 12.20 -5.02 -4.21
N GLU A 64 12.33 -3.71 -4.12
CA GLU A 64 12.90 -3.02 -2.95
C GLU A 64 12.11 -3.29 -1.67
N TYR A 65 10.80 -3.47 -1.79
CA TYR A 65 9.93 -3.80 -0.65
C TYR A 65 9.88 -5.30 -0.35
N GLY A 66 10.72 -6.11 -1.01
CA GLY A 66 10.88 -7.52 -0.67
C GLY A 66 9.96 -8.49 -1.40
N TYR A 67 9.26 -8.03 -2.44
CA TYR A 67 8.40 -8.90 -3.25
C TYR A 67 9.26 -9.83 -4.12
N GLY A 68 8.81 -11.09 -4.26
CA GLY A 68 9.46 -12.05 -5.15
C GLY A 68 9.18 -11.74 -6.62
N ILE A 69 10.10 -12.18 -7.51
CA ILE A 69 10.03 -11.91 -8.95
C ILE A 69 8.71 -12.40 -9.56
N ARG A 70 8.28 -13.60 -9.20
CA ARG A 70 7.02 -14.17 -9.71
C ARG A 70 5.80 -13.41 -9.20
N GLU A 71 5.85 -12.98 -7.96
CA GLU A 71 4.80 -12.18 -7.34
C GLU A 71 4.66 -10.84 -8.04
N ILE A 72 5.77 -10.15 -8.30
CA ILE A 72 5.80 -8.90 -9.05
C ILE A 72 5.21 -9.11 -10.45
N GLY A 73 5.60 -10.18 -11.12
CA GLY A 73 5.07 -10.52 -12.44
C GLY A 73 3.56 -10.68 -12.45
N ARG A 74 2.99 -11.29 -11.43
CA ARG A 74 1.53 -11.42 -11.29
C ARG A 74 0.86 -10.08 -11.04
N ILE A 75 1.44 -9.24 -10.19
CA ILE A 75 0.89 -7.92 -9.87
C ILE A 75 0.86 -7.02 -11.11
N VAL A 76 1.96 -7.01 -11.86
CA VAL A 76 2.14 -6.13 -13.02
C VAL A 76 1.67 -6.78 -14.33
N ASN A 77 1.29 -8.04 -14.28
CA ASN A 77 0.80 -8.82 -15.42
C ASN A 77 1.84 -8.96 -16.54
N VAL A 78 3.06 -9.29 -16.17
CA VAL A 78 4.17 -9.59 -17.09
C VAL A 78 4.87 -10.89 -16.67
N ASP A 79 5.66 -11.46 -17.57
CA ASP A 79 6.44 -12.64 -17.24
C ASP A 79 7.63 -12.30 -16.34
N HIS A 80 8.19 -13.31 -15.68
CA HIS A 80 9.31 -13.10 -14.76
C HIS A 80 10.58 -12.60 -15.45
N LYS A 81 10.77 -12.89 -16.73
CA LYS A 81 11.90 -12.38 -17.51
C LYS A 81 11.82 -10.86 -17.65
N SER A 82 10.62 -10.35 -17.93
CA SER A 82 10.38 -8.90 -18.02
C SER A 82 10.65 -8.20 -16.68
N VAL A 83 10.29 -8.84 -15.58
CA VAL A 83 10.59 -8.33 -14.24
C VAL A 83 12.09 -8.25 -14.01
N HIS A 84 12.83 -9.32 -14.34
CA HIS A 84 14.29 -9.34 -14.23
C HIS A 84 14.94 -8.24 -15.06
N VAL A 85 14.50 -8.07 -16.29
CA VAL A 85 15.02 -7.00 -17.19
C VAL A 85 14.77 -5.63 -16.57
N SER A 86 13.60 -5.40 -16.00
CA SER A 86 13.26 -4.13 -15.35
C SER A 86 14.17 -3.83 -14.15
N ILE A 87 14.42 -4.83 -13.33
CA ILE A 87 15.27 -4.69 -12.14
C ILE A 87 16.74 -4.52 -12.55
N ASP A 88 17.23 -5.35 -13.46
CA ASP A 88 18.63 -5.33 -13.88
C ASP A 88 18.99 -4.04 -14.63
N SER A 89 18.05 -3.47 -15.36
CA SER A 89 18.29 -2.23 -16.13
C SER A 89 18.07 -0.95 -15.32
N HIS A 90 17.67 -1.06 -14.07
CA HIS A 90 17.35 0.10 -13.22
C HIS A 90 18.53 1.07 -13.11
N ASP A 91 19.72 0.58 -12.79
CA ASP A 91 20.91 1.43 -12.60
C ASP A 91 21.25 2.19 -13.86
N ASN A 92 21.17 1.51 -15.03
CA ASN A 92 21.41 2.16 -16.32
C ASN A 92 20.34 3.21 -16.63
N ARG A 93 19.09 2.93 -16.30
CA ARG A 93 17.98 3.86 -16.52
C ARG A 93 18.02 5.08 -15.61
N MET A 94 18.66 4.98 -14.44
CA MET A 94 18.84 6.11 -13.53
C MET A 94 19.70 7.22 -14.11
N ALA A 95 20.47 6.95 -15.16
CA ALA A 95 21.17 7.97 -15.91
C ALA A 95 20.22 8.89 -16.71
N ASP A 96 19.03 8.43 -17.03
CA ASP A 96 17.99 9.25 -17.65
C ASP A 96 17.27 10.06 -16.56
N ARG A 97 17.30 11.38 -16.71
CA ARG A 97 16.73 12.31 -15.74
C ARG A 97 15.23 12.12 -15.54
N LYS A 98 14.51 11.84 -16.61
CA LYS A 98 13.04 11.62 -16.51
C LYS A 98 12.73 10.37 -15.70
N TYR A 99 13.44 9.29 -15.98
CA TYR A 99 13.27 8.04 -15.24
C TYR A 99 13.63 8.23 -13.77
N ALA A 100 14.78 8.81 -13.48
CA ALA A 100 15.26 9.04 -12.14
C ALA A 100 14.27 9.91 -11.32
N THR A 101 13.77 10.96 -11.93
CA THR A 101 12.79 11.86 -11.27
C THR A 101 11.51 11.12 -10.96
N ALA A 102 10.98 10.36 -11.92
CA ALA A 102 9.76 9.58 -11.71
C ALA A 102 9.95 8.52 -10.63
N TYR A 103 11.08 7.83 -10.65
CA TYR A 103 11.40 6.82 -9.63
C TYR A 103 11.47 7.43 -8.23
N HIS A 104 12.22 8.52 -8.05
CA HIS A 104 12.37 9.16 -6.75
C HIS A 104 11.06 9.74 -6.21
N ARG A 105 10.26 10.35 -7.09
CA ARG A 105 8.96 10.88 -6.69
C ARG A 105 8.00 9.78 -6.27
N SER A 106 7.96 8.69 -7.02
CA SER A 106 7.12 7.54 -6.69
C SER A 106 7.52 6.93 -5.35
N LYS A 107 8.82 6.74 -5.14
CA LYS A 107 9.35 6.19 -3.90
C LYS A 107 9.01 7.07 -2.70
N ARG A 108 9.20 8.38 -2.83
CA ARG A 108 8.85 9.35 -1.78
C ARG A 108 7.36 9.31 -1.46
N PHE A 109 6.51 9.23 -2.46
CA PHE A 109 5.07 9.13 -2.26
C PHE A 109 4.70 7.90 -1.43
N VAL A 110 5.29 6.74 -1.75
CA VAL A 110 5.04 5.51 -1.00
C VAL A 110 5.52 5.64 0.45
N GLU A 111 6.71 6.17 0.66
CA GLU A 111 7.28 6.38 1.99
C GLU A 111 6.43 7.33 2.84
N ASP A 112 5.99 8.44 2.27
CA ASP A 112 5.13 9.41 2.95
C ASP A 112 3.78 8.79 3.31
N TYR A 113 3.21 8.01 2.42
CA TYR A 113 1.94 7.32 2.67
C TYR A 113 2.08 6.31 3.80
N GLU A 114 3.13 5.51 3.81
CA GLU A 114 3.35 4.53 4.87
C GLU A 114 3.56 5.20 6.23
N SER A 115 4.35 6.26 6.30
CA SER A 115 4.55 7.03 7.52
C SER A 115 3.26 7.63 8.05
N SER A 116 2.43 8.21 7.18
CA SER A 116 1.12 8.76 7.55
C SER A 116 0.19 7.69 8.09
N ASN A 117 0.24 6.50 7.51
CA ASN A 117 -0.60 5.38 7.90
C ASN A 117 -0.22 4.79 9.25
N GLU A 118 1.05 4.61 9.50
CA GLU A 118 1.55 4.19 10.82
C GLU A 118 1.11 5.17 11.90
N ASN A 119 1.16 6.45 11.61
CA ASN A 119 0.71 7.52 12.51
C ASN A 119 -0.78 7.42 12.80
N LEU A 120 -1.60 7.18 11.77
CA LEU A 120 -3.05 7.00 11.92
C LEU A 120 -3.39 5.76 12.74
N GLU A 121 -2.74 4.65 12.48
CA GLU A 121 -2.92 3.42 13.23
C GLU A 121 -2.55 3.62 14.70
N GLY A 122 -1.46 4.31 14.98
CA GLY A 122 -1.05 4.66 16.34
C GLY A 122 -2.09 5.53 17.04
N LYS A 123 -2.63 6.52 16.34
CA LYS A 123 -3.69 7.39 16.88
C LYS A 123 -4.97 6.61 17.16
N VAL A 124 -5.39 5.74 16.25
CA VAL A 124 -6.57 4.90 16.42
C VAL A 124 -6.41 3.98 17.61
N ASN A 125 -5.27 3.32 17.74
CA ASN A 125 -4.97 2.43 18.86
C ASN A 125 -4.98 3.19 20.20
N SER A 126 -4.42 4.39 20.24
CA SER A 126 -4.42 5.26 21.41
C SER A 126 -5.86 5.66 21.83
N LEU A 127 -6.68 6.04 20.85
CA LEU A 127 -8.10 6.38 21.11
C LEU A 127 -8.87 5.17 21.59
N TYR A 128 -8.65 4.02 21.02
CA TYR A 128 -9.30 2.78 21.44
C TYR A 128 -8.96 2.43 22.88
N THR A 129 -7.69 2.54 23.27
CA THR A 129 -7.23 2.30 24.64
C THR A 129 -7.92 3.25 25.62
N LYS A 130 -7.99 4.54 25.29
CA LYS A 130 -8.68 5.54 26.12
C LYS A 130 -10.17 5.22 26.26
N TYR A 131 -10.80 4.78 25.18
CA TYR A 131 -12.21 4.41 25.20
C TYR A 131 -12.47 3.24 26.14
N VAL A 132 -11.64 2.20 26.09
CA VAL A 132 -11.76 1.02 26.96
C VAL A 132 -11.58 1.41 28.43
N GLU A 133 -10.61 2.26 28.74
CA GLU A 133 -10.39 2.77 30.10
C GLU A 133 -11.61 3.55 30.62
N LEU A 134 -12.16 4.42 29.77
CA LEU A 134 -13.32 5.23 30.12
C LEU A 134 -14.55 4.35 30.37
N GLU A 135 -14.79 3.36 29.53
CA GLU A 135 -15.87 2.39 29.67
C GLU A 135 -15.77 1.64 31.01
N SER A 136 -14.56 1.20 31.36
CA SER A 136 -14.30 0.51 32.63
C SER A 136 -14.59 1.42 33.84
N LYS A 137 -14.19 2.68 33.77
CA LYS A 137 -14.49 3.66 34.83
C LYS A 137 -15.99 3.90 34.96
N TYR A 138 -16.69 4.00 33.84
CA TYR A 138 -18.14 4.17 33.83
C TYR A 138 -18.85 2.99 34.47
N GLU A 139 -18.49 1.77 34.12
CA GLU A 139 -19.05 0.55 34.73
C GLU A 139 -18.83 0.52 36.25
N HIS A 140 -17.63 0.90 36.69
CA HIS A 140 -17.30 0.97 38.11
C HIS A 140 -18.17 2.00 38.85
N LEU A 141 -18.40 3.16 38.27
CA LEU A 141 -19.28 4.19 38.85
C LEU A 141 -20.71 3.70 38.92
N VAL A 142 -21.21 3.03 37.91
CA VAL A 142 -22.56 2.46 37.91
C VAL A 142 -22.70 1.42 39.02
N ASP A 143 -21.70 0.55 39.19
CA ASP A 143 -21.69 -0.45 40.26
C ASP A 143 -21.72 0.21 41.65
N LEU A 144 -20.95 1.28 41.87
CA LEU A 144 -20.95 2.02 43.13
C LEU A 144 -22.30 2.67 43.43
N LEU A 145 -22.97 3.20 42.41
CA LEU A 145 -24.28 3.85 42.58
C LEU A 145 -25.39 2.84 42.77
N THR A 146 -25.28 1.63 42.26
CA THR A 146 -26.32 0.59 42.36
C THR A 146 -26.14 -0.35 43.54
N SER A 147 -24.98 -0.33 44.19
CA SER A 147 -24.67 -1.21 45.32
C SER A 147 -25.23 -0.68 46.66
N ASN A 148 -25.86 0.45 46.66
CA ASN A 148 -26.55 1.00 47.87
C ASN A 148 -28.03 0.63 47.87
#